data_53a9a9224064e57924fb6e0fc94d8fa8
#
_entry.id   53a9a9224064e57924fb6e0fc94d8fa8
#
_cell.length_a   1.000
_cell.length_b   1.000
_cell.length_c   1.000
_cell.angle_alpha   90.00
_cell.angle_beta   90.00
_cell.angle_gamma   90.00
#
_symmetry.space_group_name_H-M   'P 1'
#
loop_
_entity.id
_entity.type
_entity.pdbx_description
1 polymer ?
#
loop_
_entity_poly.entity_id
_entity_poly.type
_entity_poly.pdbx_seq_one_letter_code
_entity_poly.pdbx_strand_id
1 'polypeptide(L)'
;MATNQDISELFERYTRIESEIKLLQDDRKQLLAEFKDKVDPKAFQSALRSAKIRARLKSAEVQDFDQVLHILEKELCLEHID
;
A
#
# COMPACT_ATOMS: atom_id res chain seq x y z
N MET A 1 -36.36 -6.87 -5.61
CA MET A 1 -35.57 -8.09 -5.82
C MET A 1 -34.80 -8.02 -7.11
N ALA A 2 -33.56 -8.44 -7.10
CA ALA A 2 -32.75 -8.43 -8.31
C ALA A 2 -33.23 -9.47 -9.33
N THR A 3 -33.27 -9.09 -10.59
CA THR A 3 -33.61 -10.00 -11.68
C THR A 3 -32.32 -10.70 -12.17
N ASN A 4 -32.50 -11.77 -12.98
CA ASN A 4 -31.36 -12.43 -13.59
C ASN A 4 -30.56 -11.48 -14.48
N GLN A 5 -31.23 -10.52 -15.12
CA GLN A 5 -30.58 -9.52 -15.94
C GLN A 5 -29.74 -8.57 -15.10
N ASP A 6 -30.24 -8.17 -13.93
CA ASP A 6 -29.50 -7.32 -13.00
C ASP A 6 -28.21 -8.00 -12.54
N ILE A 7 -28.30 -9.30 -12.24
CA ILE A 7 -27.15 -10.08 -11.78
C ILE A 7 -26.12 -10.22 -12.91
N SER A 8 -26.58 -10.48 -14.13
CA SER A 8 -25.68 -10.60 -15.29
C SER A 8 -24.95 -9.28 -15.57
N GLU A 9 -25.68 -8.16 -15.51
CA GLU A 9 -25.09 -6.83 -15.70
C GLU A 9 -24.07 -6.52 -14.64
N LEU A 10 -24.41 -6.80 -13.39
CA LEU A 10 -23.47 -6.61 -12.27
C LEU A 10 -22.21 -7.43 -12.47
N PHE A 11 -22.36 -8.69 -12.86
CA PHE A 11 -21.22 -9.59 -13.10
C PHE A 11 -20.31 -9.05 -14.22
N GLU A 12 -20.88 -8.62 -15.33
CA GLU A 12 -20.11 -8.08 -16.44
C GLU A 12 -19.31 -6.83 -16.03
N ARG A 13 -19.97 -5.92 -15.34
CA ARG A 13 -19.33 -4.67 -14.90
C ARG A 13 -18.26 -4.93 -13.83
N TYR A 14 -18.55 -5.82 -12.91
CA TYR A 14 -17.62 -6.18 -11.84
C TYR A 14 -16.36 -6.83 -12.40
N THR A 15 -16.52 -7.81 -13.31
CA THR A 15 -15.35 -8.50 -13.90
C THR A 15 -14.52 -7.58 -14.76
N ARG A 16 -15.13 -6.61 -15.43
CA ARG A 16 -14.40 -5.60 -16.19
C ARG A 16 -13.51 -4.77 -15.26
N ILE A 17 -14.05 -4.34 -14.14
CA ILE A 17 -13.30 -3.57 -13.14
C ILE A 17 -12.15 -4.40 -12.58
N GLU A 18 -12.40 -5.68 -12.27
CA GLU A 18 -11.34 -6.56 -11.77
C GLU A 18 -10.20 -6.72 -12.78
N SER A 19 -10.53 -6.83 -14.07
CA SER A 19 -9.54 -6.91 -15.14
C SER A 19 -8.71 -5.64 -15.23
N GLU A 20 -9.35 -4.48 -15.11
CA GLU A 20 -8.67 -3.18 -15.11
C GLU A 20 -7.74 -3.04 -13.91
N ILE A 21 -8.19 -3.47 -12.73
CA ILE A 21 -7.36 -3.46 -11.52
C ILE A 21 -6.12 -4.32 -11.73
N LYS A 22 -6.29 -5.51 -12.29
CA LYS A 22 -5.17 -6.42 -12.55
C LYS A 22 -4.15 -5.80 -13.49
N LEU A 23 -4.62 -5.16 -14.56
CA LEU A 23 -3.75 -4.48 -15.51
C LEU A 23 -2.96 -3.36 -14.83
N LEU A 24 -3.62 -2.57 -13.99
CA LEU A 24 -2.97 -1.49 -13.26
C LEU A 24 -1.97 -2.02 -12.23
N GLN A 25 -2.26 -3.15 -11.59
CA GLN A 25 -1.32 -3.79 -10.69
C GLN A 25 -0.08 -4.28 -11.42
N ASP A 26 -0.24 -4.84 -12.61
CA ASP A 26 0.87 -5.27 -13.44
C ASP A 26 1.70 -4.08 -13.91
N ASP A 27 1.06 -2.99 -14.31
CA ASP A 27 1.72 -1.75 -14.69
C ASP A 27 2.56 -1.18 -13.52
N ARG A 28 2.00 -1.25 -12.31
CA ARG A 28 2.71 -0.80 -11.11
C ARG A 28 3.97 -1.62 -10.86
N LYS A 29 3.87 -2.94 -11.00
CA LYS A 29 5.03 -3.84 -10.85
C LYS A 29 6.10 -3.52 -11.89
N GLN A 30 5.67 -3.28 -13.12
CA GLN A 30 6.56 -2.93 -14.21
C GLN A 30 7.30 -1.62 -13.95
N LEU A 31 6.57 -0.62 -13.46
CA LEU A 31 7.14 0.66 -13.10
C LEU A 31 8.21 0.52 -12.03
N LEU A 32 7.93 -0.24 -10.98
CA LEU A 32 8.90 -0.48 -9.90
C LEU A 32 10.14 -1.21 -10.43
N ALA A 33 9.94 -2.15 -11.35
CA ALA A 33 11.06 -2.87 -11.98
C ALA A 33 11.94 -1.95 -12.81
N GLU A 34 11.35 -0.98 -13.50
CA GLU A 34 12.11 0.00 -14.30
C GLU A 34 13.04 0.85 -13.44
N PHE A 35 12.65 1.15 -12.22
CA PHE A 35 13.42 2.01 -11.32
C PHE A 35 14.28 1.26 -10.31
N LYS A 36 14.25 -0.07 -10.31
CA LYS A 36 14.90 -0.87 -9.27
C LYS A 36 16.40 -0.60 -9.10
N ASP A 37 17.10 -0.19 -10.16
CA ASP A 37 18.51 0.13 -10.09
C ASP A 37 18.80 1.50 -9.49
N LYS A 38 17.78 2.35 -9.40
CA LYS A 38 17.89 3.70 -8.85
C LYS A 38 17.28 3.80 -7.47
N VAL A 39 16.17 3.11 -7.24
CA VAL A 39 15.42 3.15 -5.98
C VAL A 39 15.01 1.72 -5.65
N ASP A 40 15.35 1.26 -4.45
CA ASP A 40 14.92 -0.05 -3.99
C ASP A 40 13.39 -0.08 -3.86
N PRO A 41 12.70 -1.01 -4.56
CA PRO A 41 11.24 -1.07 -4.52
C PRO A 41 10.64 -1.27 -3.13
N LYS A 42 11.27 -2.12 -2.30
CA LYS A 42 10.79 -2.36 -0.92
C LYS A 42 10.93 -1.10 -0.07
N ALA A 43 12.07 -0.43 -0.17
CA ALA A 43 12.29 0.81 0.56
C ALA A 43 11.30 1.89 0.14
N PHE A 44 11.07 2.02 -1.17
CA PHE A 44 10.11 2.99 -1.70
C PHE A 44 8.69 2.70 -1.20
N GLN A 45 8.22 1.47 -1.29
CA GLN A 45 6.88 1.10 -0.88
C GLN A 45 6.67 1.29 0.62
N SER A 46 7.67 0.93 1.42
CA SER A 46 7.61 1.11 2.88
C SER A 46 7.60 2.58 3.27
N ALA A 47 8.47 3.37 2.66
CA ALA A 47 8.53 4.82 2.90
C ALA A 47 7.24 5.52 2.46
N LEU A 48 6.67 5.12 1.32
CA LEU A 48 5.41 5.67 0.84
C LEU A 48 4.27 5.36 1.79
N ARG A 49 4.22 4.13 2.30
CA ARG A 49 3.21 3.73 3.29
C ARG A 49 3.32 4.58 4.55
N SER A 50 4.54 4.77 5.04
CA SER A 50 4.78 5.61 6.21
C SER A 50 4.42 7.06 5.97
N ALA A 51 4.75 7.59 4.80
CA ALA A 51 4.41 8.97 4.43
C ALA A 51 2.88 9.17 4.36
N LYS A 52 2.16 8.19 3.82
CA LYS A 52 0.70 8.24 3.75
C LYS A 52 0.06 8.21 5.14
N ILE A 53 0.60 7.38 6.03
CA ILE A 53 0.13 7.32 7.42
C ILE A 53 0.37 8.66 8.10
N ARG A 54 1.58 9.19 7.97
CA ARG A 54 1.96 10.47 8.58
C ARG A 54 1.10 11.63 8.07
N ALA A 55 0.77 11.62 6.78
CA ALA A 55 -0.06 12.66 6.17
C ALA A 55 -1.49 12.69 6.70
N ARG A 56 -1.97 11.56 7.26
CA ARG A 56 -3.31 11.46 7.84
C ARG A 56 -3.37 11.87 9.31
N LEU A 57 -2.20 12.04 9.94
CA LEU A 57 -2.13 12.40 11.36
C LEU A 57 -2.20 13.90 11.54
N LYS A 58 -2.80 14.33 12.65
CA LYS A 58 -2.79 15.73 13.08
C LYS A 58 -1.41 16.06 13.65
N SER A 59 -1.07 17.34 13.69
CA SER A 59 0.25 17.80 14.16
C SER A 59 0.65 17.23 15.52
N ALA A 60 -0.29 17.20 16.46
CA ALA A 60 -0.04 16.65 17.79
C ALA A 60 0.22 15.14 17.76
N GLU A 61 -0.49 14.43 16.89
CA GLU A 61 -0.35 13.00 16.73
C GLU A 61 0.97 12.58 16.07
N VAL A 62 1.53 13.46 15.22
CA VAL A 62 2.80 13.19 14.53
C VAL A 62 3.93 13.01 15.52
N GLN A 63 3.97 13.84 16.55
CA GLN A 63 5.02 13.74 17.59
C GLN A 63 4.93 12.42 18.34
N ASP A 64 3.72 12.05 18.75
CA ASP A 64 3.49 10.79 19.45
C ASP A 64 3.81 9.61 18.54
N PHE A 65 3.41 9.68 17.29
CA PHE A 65 3.68 8.64 16.29
C PHE A 65 5.19 8.43 16.13
N ASP A 66 5.95 9.51 15.98
CA ASP A 66 7.40 9.43 15.79
C ASP A 66 8.09 8.85 17.01
N GLN A 67 7.66 9.22 18.21
CA GLN A 67 8.23 8.70 19.45
C GLN A 67 7.97 7.20 19.61
N VAL A 68 6.72 6.79 19.43
CA VAL A 68 6.35 5.38 19.53
C VAL A 68 7.05 4.55 18.45
N LEU A 69 7.09 5.05 17.23
CA LEU A 69 7.75 4.35 16.12
C LEU A 69 9.24 4.13 16.42
N HIS A 70 9.91 5.17 16.92
CA HIS A 70 11.33 5.09 17.28
C HIS A 70 11.61 4.01 18.32
N ILE A 71 10.76 3.94 19.35
CA ILE A 71 10.88 2.94 20.40
C ILE A 71 10.64 1.52 19.84
N LEU A 72 9.61 1.37 19.01
CA LEU A 72 9.28 0.09 18.40
C LEU A 72 10.40 -0.40 17.46
N GLU A 73 11.00 0.51 16.71
CA GLU A 73 12.13 0.18 15.84
C GLU A 73 13.33 -0.32 16.66
N LYS A 74 13.60 0.32 17.78
CA LYS A 74 14.66 -0.12 18.70
C LYS A 74 14.40 -1.52 19.24
N GLU A 75 13.18 -1.76 19.70
CA GLU A 75 12.80 -3.05 20.25
C GLU A 75 12.90 -4.16 19.20
N LEU A 76 12.45 -3.89 17.97
CA LEU A 76 12.53 -4.85 16.89
C LEU A 76 13.98 -5.13 16.48
N CYS A 77 14.83 -4.11 16.48
CA CYS A 77 16.25 -4.30 16.19
C CYS A 77 16.91 -5.18 17.25
N LEU A 78 16.58 -4.98 18.53
CA LEU A 78 17.12 -5.80 19.61
C LEU A 78 16.71 -7.27 19.49
N GLU A 79 15.51 -7.53 19.01
CA GLU A 79 15.01 -8.88 18.80
C GLU A 79 15.75 -9.60 17.65
N HIS A 80 16.24 -8.82 16.68
CA HIS A 80 16.93 -9.38 15.50
C HIS A 80 18.45 -9.46 15.65
N ILE A 81 18.98 -8.95 16.75
CA ILE A 81 20.41 -9.05 17.05
C ILE A 81 20.64 -10.29 17.90
N ASP A 82 20.94 -11.37 17.25
CA ASP A 82 21.35 -12.60 17.92
C ASP A 82 22.83 -12.85 17.68
#